data_5c6fb916ca2d2dfc578865bf7bac8ae5
#
_entry.id   5c6fb916ca2d2dfc578865bf7bac8ae5
#
_cell.length_a   1.000
_cell.length_b   1.000
_cell.length_c   1.000
_cell.angle_alpha   90.00
_cell.angle_beta   90.00
_cell.angle_gamma   90.00
#
_symmetry.space_group_name_H-M   'P 1'
#
loop_
_entity.id
_entity.type
_entity.pdbx_description
1 polymer ?
#
loop_
_entity_poly.entity_id
_entity_poly.type
_entity_poly.pdbx_seq_one_letter_code
_entity_poly.pdbx_strand_id
1 'polypeptide(L)'
;LKHIPVLLDEVIETFKDIEDGYIVDCTTGLAGHSKAILESNPNIKLICIDRDINAIEIAKRNLADFLDRVEFANGEYSKKIVEFKDREIRGILADIGVSSMQLDEENRGFGFNSDKLDMRMNPDQALSASEVVNSYTLLELEKIFKEYGEIREYKKVARVICDYRKDKKIESNIELSRLIEQHIRKTKLHPATLAFQAIRIEVNSELEELEGLLEFVKNQKPKDTTVAIISFHSLEDKIVKNAFRDFSKNCICATDAMKCTCSRDNALGKVITKKPMIPTKEEIKTNPRSRSSKMRIFQTKA
;
A
#
# COMPACT_ATOMS: atom_id res chain seq x y z
N LEU A 1 7.47 18.77 11.63
CA LEU A 1 6.84 17.69 12.43
C LEU A 1 7.65 16.42 12.22
N LYS A 2 8.08 15.77 13.32
CA LYS A 2 8.82 14.51 13.24
C LYS A 2 7.84 13.44 12.73
N HIS A 3 8.10 12.87 11.55
CA HIS A 3 7.29 11.79 11.02
C HIS A 3 7.41 10.58 11.95
N ILE A 4 6.30 10.08 12.46
CA ILE A 4 6.23 8.86 13.28
C ILE A 4 5.68 7.76 12.38
N PRO A 5 6.42 6.66 12.14
CA PRO A 5 5.89 5.52 11.39
C PRO A 5 4.66 4.92 12.07
N VAL A 6 3.74 4.41 11.28
CA VAL A 6 2.49 3.82 11.77
C VAL A 6 2.77 2.42 12.35
N LEU A 7 2.18 2.09 13.52
CA LEU A 7 2.35 0.78 14.18
C LEU A 7 3.83 0.41 14.37
N LEU A 8 4.66 1.39 14.76
CA LEU A 8 6.11 1.24 14.82
C LEU A 8 6.53 0.13 15.80
N ASP A 9 5.97 0.14 17.01
CA ASP A 9 6.30 -0.84 18.03
C ASP A 9 5.89 -2.26 17.59
N GLU A 10 4.74 -2.39 16.93
CA GLU A 10 4.25 -3.65 16.40
C GLU A 10 5.13 -4.17 15.26
N VAL A 11 5.66 -3.28 14.43
CA VAL A 11 6.61 -3.66 13.37
C VAL A 11 7.92 -4.14 13.97
N ILE A 12 8.49 -3.42 14.94
CA ILE A 12 9.72 -3.84 15.63
C ILE A 12 9.50 -5.22 16.30
N GLU A 13 8.40 -5.37 17.03
CA GLU A 13 8.07 -6.62 17.71
C GLU A 13 7.93 -7.80 16.73
N THR A 14 7.40 -7.53 15.51
CA THR A 14 7.20 -8.54 14.48
C THR A 14 8.52 -9.10 13.93
N PHE A 15 9.56 -8.28 13.84
CA PHE A 15 10.85 -8.66 13.24
C PHE A 15 12.00 -8.86 14.22
N LYS A 16 11.78 -8.66 15.52
CA LYS A 16 12.85 -8.71 16.55
C LYS A 16 13.55 -10.06 16.68
N ASP A 17 12.82 -11.15 16.44
CA ASP A 17 13.32 -12.52 16.62
C ASP A 17 13.99 -13.08 15.35
N ILE A 18 14.15 -12.29 14.31
CA ILE A 18 14.91 -12.66 13.12
C ILE A 18 16.41 -12.61 13.44
N GLU A 19 17.08 -13.76 13.41
CA GLU A 19 18.48 -13.86 13.82
C GLU A 19 19.46 -13.32 12.80
N ASP A 20 19.18 -13.52 11.50
CA ASP A 20 20.01 -13.10 10.36
C ASP A 20 19.21 -12.96 9.07
N GLY A 21 19.86 -12.61 7.97
CA GLY A 21 19.28 -12.53 6.63
C GLY A 21 18.79 -11.12 6.26
N TYR A 22 17.89 -11.08 5.29
CA TYR A 22 17.36 -9.83 4.75
C TYR A 22 15.92 -9.59 5.14
N ILE A 23 15.61 -8.35 5.52
CA ILE A 23 14.24 -7.85 5.55
C ILE A 23 14.06 -6.91 4.36
N VAL A 24 13.00 -7.12 3.59
CA VAL A 24 12.62 -6.25 2.47
C VAL A 24 11.57 -5.26 2.97
N ASP A 25 11.92 -3.98 2.99
CA ASP A 25 10.97 -2.88 3.17
C ASP A 25 10.49 -2.42 1.79
N CYS A 26 9.28 -2.83 1.42
CA CYS A 26 8.69 -2.59 0.10
C CYS A 26 8.24 -1.14 -0.12
N THR A 27 8.16 -0.35 0.95
CA THR A 27 7.57 0.99 0.99
C THR A 27 8.40 1.89 1.90
N THR A 28 9.67 2.03 1.57
CA THR A 28 10.68 2.63 2.44
C THR A 28 10.32 4.06 2.88
N GLY A 29 9.76 4.87 2.00
CA GLY A 29 9.41 6.25 2.28
C GLY A 29 10.60 7.02 2.85
N LEU A 30 10.42 7.61 4.03
CA LEU A 30 11.49 8.31 4.75
C LEU A 30 12.37 7.38 5.60
N ALA A 31 12.25 6.06 5.45
CA ALA A 31 12.98 5.01 6.16
C ALA A 31 12.72 4.95 7.68
N GLY A 32 11.56 5.36 8.15
CA GLY A 32 11.27 5.33 9.58
C GLY A 32 11.21 3.93 10.17
N HIS A 33 10.47 3.02 9.54
CA HIS A 33 10.44 1.59 9.91
C HIS A 33 11.80 0.94 9.70
N SER A 34 12.42 1.14 8.54
CA SER A 34 13.74 0.61 8.20
C SER A 34 14.79 0.96 9.26
N LYS A 35 14.84 2.23 9.69
CA LYS A 35 15.77 2.69 10.73
C LYS A 35 15.53 1.99 12.05
N ALA A 36 14.29 1.93 12.51
CA ALA A 36 13.94 1.31 13.78
C ALA A 36 14.26 -0.21 13.78
N ILE A 37 14.02 -0.90 12.66
CA ILE A 37 14.39 -2.31 12.50
C ILE A 37 15.91 -2.48 12.60
N LEU A 38 16.71 -1.67 11.92
CA LEU A 38 18.19 -1.73 11.97
C LEU A 38 18.77 -1.40 13.34
N GLU A 39 18.15 -0.46 14.06
CA GLU A 39 18.51 -0.11 15.44
C GLU A 39 18.20 -1.23 16.42
N SER A 40 17.08 -1.95 16.20
CA SER A 40 16.64 -3.04 17.08
C SER A 40 17.44 -4.34 16.89
N ASN A 41 18.01 -4.56 15.71
CA ASN A 41 18.73 -5.81 15.37
C ASN A 41 20.00 -5.54 14.56
N PRO A 42 21.20 -5.76 15.12
CA PRO A 42 22.46 -5.51 14.45
C PRO A 42 22.83 -6.53 13.36
N ASN A 43 22.18 -7.71 13.36
CA ASN A 43 22.58 -8.83 12.50
C ASN A 43 21.87 -8.87 11.16
N ILE A 44 20.74 -8.16 11.02
CA ILE A 44 19.94 -8.15 9.80
C ILE A 44 20.45 -7.13 8.79
N LYS A 45 20.12 -7.38 7.52
CA LYS A 45 20.31 -6.48 6.40
C LYS A 45 18.95 -6.07 5.83
N LEU A 46 18.88 -4.89 5.25
CA LEU A 46 17.65 -4.39 4.62
C LEU A 46 17.81 -4.24 3.11
N ILE A 47 16.72 -4.52 2.42
CA ILE A 47 16.49 -4.10 1.05
C ILE A 47 15.35 -3.08 1.10
N CYS A 48 15.68 -1.84 0.79
CA CYS A 48 14.77 -0.70 0.87
C CYS A 48 14.26 -0.37 -0.54
N ILE A 49 12.98 -0.60 -0.79
CA ILE A 49 12.34 -0.34 -2.09
C ILE A 49 11.37 0.82 -1.96
N ASP A 50 11.43 1.75 -2.90
CA ASP A 50 10.40 2.78 -3.07
C ASP A 50 10.30 3.19 -4.54
N ARG A 51 9.09 3.50 -5.00
CA ARG A 51 8.88 3.99 -6.37
C ARG A 51 9.19 5.47 -6.53
N ASP A 52 9.19 6.23 -5.43
CA ASP A 52 9.53 7.64 -5.42
C ASP A 52 11.05 7.79 -5.24
N ILE A 53 11.74 8.23 -6.28
CA ILE A 53 13.19 8.44 -6.21
C ILE A 53 13.58 9.47 -5.15
N ASN A 54 12.72 10.47 -4.88
CA ASN A 54 12.98 11.47 -3.84
C ASN A 54 12.95 10.83 -2.44
N ALA A 55 12.04 9.87 -2.23
CA ALA A 55 11.99 9.09 -0.99
C ALA A 55 13.28 8.28 -0.79
N ILE A 56 13.77 7.60 -1.83
CA ILE A 56 15.04 6.85 -1.78
C ILE A 56 16.22 7.77 -1.40
N GLU A 57 16.31 8.97 -1.97
CA GLU A 57 17.40 9.90 -1.65
C GLU A 57 17.32 10.42 -0.20
N ILE A 58 16.12 10.58 0.33
CA ILE A 58 15.94 10.93 1.75
C ILE A 58 16.27 9.73 2.64
N ALA A 59 15.81 8.53 2.28
CA ALA A 59 16.08 7.29 2.99
C ALA A 59 17.58 7.04 3.13
N LYS A 60 18.37 7.22 2.06
CA LYS A 60 19.84 7.10 2.10
C LYS A 60 20.46 8.01 3.15
N ARG A 61 19.96 9.26 3.25
CA ARG A 61 20.46 10.22 4.27
C ARG A 61 20.05 9.80 5.68
N ASN A 62 18.81 9.34 5.86
CA ASN A 62 18.29 8.94 7.17
C ASN A 62 18.90 7.62 7.68
N LEU A 63 19.43 6.79 6.77
CA LEU A 63 20.11 5.53 7.06
C LEU A 63 21.64 5.62 6.89
N ALA A 64 22.22 6.82 6.91
CA ALA A 64 23.65 7.04 6.68
C ALA A 64 24.55 6.18 7.59
N ASP A 65 24.13 5.94 8.83
CA ASP A 65 24.87 5.15 9.82
C ASP A 65 24.77 3.63 9.59
N PHE A 66 23.98 3.18 8.60
CA PHE A 66 23.66 1.76 8.35
C PHE A 66 23.91 1.34 6.89
N LEU A 67 24.58 2.16 6.07
CA LEU A 67 24.74 1.92 4.63
C LEU A 67 25.45 0.59 4.29
N ASP A 68 26.25 0.07 5.22
CA ASP A 68 26.91 -1.24 5.09
C ASP A 68 25.93 -2.43 5.18
N ARG A 69 24.71 -2.18 5.69
CA ARG A 69 23.64 -3.18 5.87
C ARG A 69 22.40 -2.92 5.02
N VAL A 70 22.43 -1.93 4.11
CA VAL A 70 21.24 -1.52 3.35
C VAL A 70 21.50 -1.53 1.86
N GLU A 71 20.65 -2.22 1.10
CA GLU A 71 20.58 -2.12 -0.36
C GLU A 71 19.34 -1.29 -0.73
N PHE A 72 19.47 -0.35 -1.69
CA PHE A 72 18.35 0.48 -2.14
C PHE A 72 17.95 0.12 -3.57
N ALA A 73 16.64 0.05 -3.82
CA ALA A 73 16.09 -0.17 -5.15
C ALA A 73 14.95 0.83 -5.42
N ASN A 74 15.06 1.60 -6.51
CA ASN A 74 14.00 2.47 -6.95
C ASN A 74 13.10 1.78 -7.95
N GLY A 75 11.80 1.79 -7.71
CA GLY A 75 10.77 1.23 -8.59
C GLY A 75 9.59 0.61 -7.85
N GLU A 76 8.72 0.00 -8.61
CA GLU A 76 7.56 -0.71 -8.12
C GLU A 76 7.98 -1.96 -7.32
N TYR A 77 7.53 -2.08 -6.09
CA TYR A 77 8.01 -3.14 -5.19
C TYR A 77 7.65 -4.55 -5.69
N SER A 78 6.51 -4.72 -6.37
CA SER A 78 6.12 -6.01 -6.95
C SER A 78 7.10 -6.54 -7.99
N LYS A 79 7.73 -5.62 -8.73
CA LYS A 79 8.74 -5.93 -9.74
C LYS A 79 10.14 -6.00 -9.14
N LYS A 80 10.47 -5.05 -8.26
CA LYS A 80 11.81 -4.95 -7.67
C LYS A 80 12.15 -6.08 -6.71
N ILE A 81 11.20 -6.57 -5.93
CA ILE A 81 11.44 -7.69 -5.01
C ILE A 81 11.90 -8.95 -5.73
N VAL A 82 11.51 -9.14 -6.99
CA VAL A 82 11.92 -10.30 -7.80
C VAL A 82 13.43 -10.31 -8.09
N GLU A 83 14.06 -9.15 -8.14
CA GLU A 83 15.52 -9.01 -8.34
C GLU A 83 16.32 -9.59 -7.16
N PHE A 84 15.69 -9.70 -6.00
CA PHE A 84 16.28 -10.20 -4.75
C PHE A 84 15.83 -11.60 -4.35
N LYS A 85 15.16 -12.34 -5.26
CA LYS A 85 14.61 -13.69 -4.99
C LYS A 85 15.63 -14.70 -4.48
N ASP A 86 16.91 -14.54 -4.85
CA ASP A 86 18.00 -15.45 -4.48
C ASP A 86 18.68 -15.02 -3.14
N ARG A 87 18.22 -13.95 -2.52
CA ARG A 87 18.63 -13.54 -1.17
C ARG A 87 17.87 -14.33 -0.11
N GLU A 88 18.50 -14.52 1.03
CA GLU A 88 17.85 -15.12 2.20
C GLU A 88 16.88 -14.13 2.85
N ILE A 89 15.67 -14.00 2.28
CA ILE A 89 14.64 -13.09 2.78
C ILE A 89 13.96 -13.73 3.98
N ARG A 90 14.10 -13.11 5.15
CA ARG A 90 13.51 -13.52 6.42
C ARG A 90 12.34 -12.63 6.85
N GLY A 91 12.24 -11.44 6.28
CA GLY A 91 11.15 -10.51 6.56
C GLY A 91 10.71 -9.77 5.30
N ILE A 92 9.43 -9.48 5.20
CA ILE A 92 8.85 -8.60 4.18
C ILE A 92 7.91 -7.65 4.91
N LEU A 93 8.18 -6.35 4.82
CA LEU A 93 7.34 -5.27 5.30
C LEU A 93 6.78 -4.50 4.12
N ALA A 94 5.47 -4.24 4.13
CA ALA A 94 4.85 -3.31 3.22
C ALA A 94 3.86 -2.41 3.98
N ASP A 95 4.22 -1.14 4.18
CA ASP A 95 3.35 -0.08 4.70
C ASP A 95 2.71 0.62 3.50
N ILE A 96 1.61 0.02 2.98
CA ILE A 96 1.02 0.42 1.69
C ILE A 96 0.21 1.69 1.82
N GLY A 97 0.29 2.55 0.81
CA GLY A 97 -0.43 3.81 0.73
C GLY A 97 0.48 5.01 0.48
N VAL A 98 -0.03 6.20 0.77
CA VAL A 98 0.68 7.48 0.55
C VAL A 98 1.61 7.79 1.70
N SER A 99 2.85 8.17 1.41
CA SER A 99 3.78 8.66 2.41
C SER A 99 3.35 10.03 2.96
N SER A 100 3.79 10.33 4.19
CA SER A 100 3.53 11.65 4.78
C SER A 100 4.12 12.79 3.95
N MET A 101 5.28 12.58 3.33
CA MET A 101 5.91 13.55 2.43
C MET A 101 4.97 13.88 1.25
N GLN A 102 4.41 12.86 0.60
CA GLN A 102 3.48 13.03 -0.52
C GLN A 102 2.20 13.78 -0.13
N LEU A 103 1.71 13.57 1.10
CA LEU A 103 0.54 14.28 1.63
C LEU A 103 0.84 15.73 2.03
N ASP A 104 2.05 16.01 2.50
CA ASP A 104 2.45 17.33 3.00
C ASP A 104 2.93 18.26 1.87
N GLU A 105 3.39 17.69 0.75
CA GLU A 105 3.78 18.46 -0.43
C GLU A 105 2.56 18.79 -1.31
N GLU A 106 2.05 20.01 -1.20
CA GLU A 106 0.86 20.47 -1.95
C GLU A 106 1.00 20.26 -3.47
N ASN A 107 2.22 20.41 -4.00
CA ASN A 107 2.51 20.25 -5.44
C ASN A 107 2.38 18.79 -5.95
N ARG A 108 2.28 17.79 -5.06
CA ARG A 108 2.12 16.38 -5.44
C ARG A 108 0.65 16.01 -5.70
N GLY A 109 -0.29 16.83 -5.33
CA GLY A 109 -1.71 16.63 -5.65
C GLY A 109 -2.41 15.50 -4.90
N PHE A 110 -1.97 15.11 -3.69
CA PHE A 110 -2.64 14.08 -2.89
C PHE A 110 -3.73 14.67 -1.98
N GLY A 111 -3.61 15.92 -1.58
CA GLY A 111 -4.58 16.60 -0.71
C GLY A 111 -5.71 17.29 -1.48
N PHE A 112 -6.88 17.46 -0.87
CA PHE A 112 -8.04 18.15 -1.47
C PHE A 112 -7.78 19.61 -1.83
N ASN A 113 -6.88 20.28 -1.11
CA ASN A 113 -6.58 21.70 -1.25
C ASN A 113 -5.40 21.97 -2.20
N SER A 114 -4.96 20.99 -2.97
CA SER A 114 -3.88 21.18 -3.92
C SER A 114 -4.36 21.87 -5.19
N ASP A 115 -3.56 22.82 -5.69
CA ASP A 115 -3.72 23.45 -7.00
C ASP A 115 -3.29 22.53 -8.16
N LYS A 116 -2.79 21.33 -7.83
CA LYS A 116 -2.40 20.30 -8.80
C LYS A 116 -3.37 19.13 -8.75
N LEU A 117 -3.60 18.51 -9.90
CA LEU A 117 -4.36 17.28 -10.08
C LEU A 117 -3.38 16.21 -10.61
N ASP A 118 -2.47 15.72 -9.74
CA ASP A 118 -1.36 14.84 -10.14
C ASP A 118 -1.50 13.43 -9.53
N MET A 119 -1.35 13.28 -8.23
CA MET A 119 -1.44 12.05 -7.44
C MET A 119 -0.44 10.94 -7.83
N ARG A 120 0.57 11.21 -8.63
CA ARG A 120 1.60 10.22 -8.97
C ARG A 120 2.57 10.03 -7.81
N MET A 121 2.75 8.80 -7.37
CA MET A 121 3.81 8.44 -6.40
C MET A 121 5.18 8.47 -7.09
N ASN A 122 5.29 7.95 -8.31
CA ASN A 122 6.45 8.15 -9.17
C ASN A 122 6.19 9.35 -10.09
N PRO A 123 6.92 10.48 -9.95
CA PRO A 123 6.69 11.67 -10.77
C PRO A 123 6.96 11.44 -12.27
N ASP A 124 7.74 10.43 -12.63
CA ASP A 124 8.12 10.15 -14.02
C ASP A 124 7.12 9.25 -14.77
N GLN A 125 6.13 8.67 -14.06
CA GLN A 125 5.11 7.86 -14.72
C GLN A 125 4.18 8.72 -15.62
N ALA A 126 3.64 8.11 -16.69
CA ALA A 126 2.81 8.82 -17.65
C ALA A 126 1.42 9.18 -17.09
N LEU A 127 0.73 8.22 -16.46
CA LEU A 127 -0.64 8.40 -15.99
C LEU A 127 -0.69 9.26 -14.73
N SER A 128 -1.40 10.39 -14.81
CA SER A 128 -1.69 11.31 -13.72
C SER A 128 -3.18 11.36 -13.39
N ALA A 129 -3.55 11.92 -12.23
CA ALA A 129 -4.95 12.15 -11.88
C ALA A 129 -5.66 13.08 -12.90
N SER A 130 -4.93 14.04 -13.47
CA SER A 130 -5.45 14.90 -14.52
C SER A 130 -5.86 14.10 -15.76
N GLU A 131 -5.09 13.10 -16.16
CA GLU A 131 -5.42 12.25 -17.30
C GLU A 131 -6.60 11.35 -17.01
N VAL A 132 -6.63 10.70 -15.83
CA VAL A 132 -7.78 9.90 -15.41
C VAL A 132 -9.06 10.73 -15.45
N VAL A 133 -9.06 11.90 -14.83
CA VAL A 133 -10.26 12.76 -14.70
C VAL A 133 -10.70 13.35 -16.04
N ASN A 134 -9.75 13.78 -16.89
CA ASN A 134 -10.08 14.52 -18.12
C ASN A 134 -10.16 13.64 -19.37
N SER A 135 -9.55 12.44 -19.39
CA SER A 135 -9.45 11.64 -20.62
C SER A 135 -10.22 10.32 -20.56
N TYR A 136 -10.42 9.74 -19.36
CA TYR A 136 -11.17 8.48 -19.23
C TYR A 136 -12.61 8.63 -19.69
N THR A 137 -13.12 7.59 -20.33
CA THR A 137 -14.53 7.51 -20.73
C THR A 137 -15.45 7.46 -19.49
N LEU A 138 -16.74 7.73 -19.69
CA LEU A 138 -17.73 7.61 -18.62
C LEU A 138 -17.70 6.22 -17.96
N LEU A 139 -17.57 5.16 -18.78
CA LEU A 139 -17.58 3.77 -18.29
C LEU A 139 -16.31 3.45 -17.47
N GLU A 140 -15.15 3.96 -17.88
CA GLU A 140 -13.90 3.79 -17.12
C GLU A 140 -13.96 4.53 -15.78
N LEU A 141 -14.49 5.76 -15.75
CA LEU A 141 -14.72 6.47 -14.50
C LEU A 141 -15.74 5.76 -13.59
N GLU A 142 -16.86 5.26 -14.16
CA GLU A 142 -17.82 4.48 -13.40
C GLU A 142 -17.18 3.24 -12.78
N LYS A 143 -16.30 2.55 -13.52
CA LYS A 143 -15.59 1.37 -13.05
C LYS A 143 -14.71 1.69 -11.86
N ILE A 144 -13.79 2.67 -11.97
CA ILE A 144 -12.87 2.99 -10.88
C ILE A 144 -13.60 3.51 -9.64
N PHE A 145 -14.63 4.33 -9.78
CA PHE A 145 -15.40 4.83 -8.65
C PHE A 145 -16.23 3.73 -7.96
N LYS A 146 -16.69 2.73 -8.71
CA LYS A 146 -17.38 1.57 -8.17
C LYS A 146 -16.42 0.61 -7.47
N GLU A 147 -15.33 0.22 -8.15
CA GLU A 147 -14.43 -0.85 -7.73
C GLU A 147 -13.41 -0.37 -6.71
N TYR A 148 -12.79 0.80 -6.91
CA TYR A 148 -11.73 1.33 -6.05
C TYR A 148 -12.25 2.33 -5.01
N GLY A 149 -13.31 3.05 -5.34
CA GLY A 149 -13.95 3.99 -4.40
C GLY A 149 -15.05 3.37 -3.55
N GLU A 150 -15.59 2.22 -3.92
CA GLU A 150 -16.80 1.62 -3.30
C GLU A 150 -17.95 2.64 -3.17
N ILE A 151 -18.05 3.58 -4.14
CA ILE A 151 -19.00 4.71 -4.12
C ILE A 151 -20.38 4.22 -4.56
N ARG A 152 -21.40 4.39 -3.74
CA ARG A 152 -22.78 4.00 -4.12
C ARG A 152 -23.28 4.78 -5.33
N GLU A 153 -23.02 6.09 -5.36
CA GLU A 153 -23.45 7.00 -6.43
C GLU A 153 -22.40 7.14 -7.55
N TYR A 154 -21.58 6.10 -7.79
CA TYR A 154 -20.46 6.12 -8.74
C TYR A 154 -20.84 6.65 -10.13
N LYS A 155 -22.02 6.26 -10.65
CA LYS A 155 -22.53 6.76 -11.94
C LYS A 155 -22.75 8.26 -11.96
N LYS A 156 -23.24 8.80 -10.83
CA LYS A 156 -23.48 10.24 -10.70
C LYS A 156 -22.16 11.00 -10.62
N VAL A 157 -21.19 10.52 -9.84
CA VAL A 157 -19.85 11.11 -9.76
C VAL A 157 -19.20 11.16 -11.15
N ALA A 158 -19.18 10.01 -11.85
CA ALA A 158 -18.59 9.92 -13.19
C ALA A 158 -19.28 10.87 -14.18
N ARG A 159 -20.61 10.93 -14.18
CA ARG A 159 -21.38 11.80 -15.07
C ARG A 159 -21.09 13.29 -14.81
N VAL A 160 -21.08 13.70 -13.55
CA VAL A 160 -20.78 15.08 -13.14
C VAL A 160 -19.41 15.53 -13.67
N ILE A 161 -18.39 14.67 -13.54
CA ILE A 161 -17.05 14.93 -14.06
C ILE A 161 -17.08 15.01 -15.59
N CYS A 162 -17.70 14.05 -16.26
CA CYS A 162 -17.79 14.02 -17.72
C CYS A 162 -18.56 15.23 -18.30
N ASP A 163 -19.60 15.67 -17.63
CA ASP A 163 -20.38 16.82 -18.11
C ASP A 163 -19.60 18.12 -17.90
N TYR A 164 -18.97 18.31 -16.72
CA TYR A 164 -18.19 19.51 -16.45
C TYR A 164 -17.02 19.68 -17.42
N ARG A 165 -16.25 18.61 -17.68
CA ARG A 165 -15.07 18.69 -18.54
C ARG A 165 -15.36 18.91 -20.04
N LYS A 166 -16.63 18.85 -20.47
CA LYS A 166 -17.02 19.24 -21.84
C LYS A 166 -16.79 20.72 -22.11
N ASP A 167 -17.00 21.54 -21.07
CA ASP A 167 -16.91 22.98 -21.16
C ASP A 167 -15.54 23.50 -20.70
N LYS A 168 -14.97 22.87 -19.68
CA LYS A 168 -13.72 23.28 -19.05
C LYS A 168 -12.97 22.10 -18.45
N LYS A 169 -11.68 21.96 -18.81
CA LYS A 169 -10.78 20.98 -18.18
C LYS A 169 -10.69 21.19 -16.68
N ILE A 170 -10.71 20.09 -15.90
CA ILE A 170 -10.48 20.12 -14.46
C ILE A 170 -8.96 20.13 -14.22
N GLU A 171 -8.44 21.19 -13.61
CA GLU A 171 -7.00 21.43 -13.49
C GLU A 171 -6.44 21.22 -12.07
N SER A 172 -7.31 21.24 -11.05
CA SER A 172 -6.87 21.14 -9.67
C SER A 172 -7.73 20.21 -8.82
N ASN A 173 -7.15 19.72 -7.71
CA ASN A 173 -7.87 18.97 -6.69
C ASN A 173 -8.97 19.81 -6.04
N ILE A 174 -8.73 21.11 -5.83
CA ILE A 174 -9.72 22.05 -5.29
C ILE A 174 -10.95 22.06 -6.19
N GLU A 175 -10.76 22.19 -7.50
CA GLU A 175 -11.86 22.24 -8.48
C GLU A 175 -12.64 20.91 -8.49
N LEU A 176 -11.93 19.76 -8.57
CA LEU A 176 -12.54 18.44 -8.53
C LEU A 176 -13.30 18.18 -7.22
N SER A 177 -12.70 18.53 -6.09
CA SER A 177 -13.32 18.35 -4.77
C SER A 177 -14.61 19.15 -4.63
N ARG A 178 -14.60 20.44 -5.03
CA ARG A 178 -15.79 21.29 -5.02
C ARG A 178 -16.88 20.80 -5.96
N LEU A 179 -16.51 20.35 -7.17
CA LEU A 179 -17.43 19.78 -8.12
C LEU A 179 -18.17 18.58 -7.55
N ILE A 180 -17.44 17.65 -6.91
CA ILE A 180 -18.04 16.47 -6.28
C ILE A 180 -18.91 16.89 -5.07
N GLU A 181 -18.44 17.79 -4.21
CA GLU A 181 -19.18 18.24 -3.02
C GLU A 181 -20.52 18.91 -3.35
N GLN A 182 -20.60 19.64 -4.44
CA GLN A 182 -21.83 20.30 -4.89
C GLN A 182 -22.90 19.30 -5.36
N HIS A 183 -22.49 18.11 -5.85
CA HIS A 183 -23.40 17.19 -6.50
C HIS A 183 -23.66 15.90 -5.70
N ILE A 184 -22.75 15.54 -4.78
CA ILE A 184 -22.85 14.31 -4.00
C ILE A 184 -23.22 14.60 -2.54
N ARG A 185 -24.16 13.83 -2.02
CA ARG A 185 -24.65 14.01 -0.65
C ARG A 185 -23.53 13.85 0.36
N LYS A 186 -23.41 14.81 1.27
CA LYS A 186 -22.47 14.76 2.39
C LYS A 186 -22.83 13.61 3.35
N THR A 187 -21.81 12.84 3.72
CA THR A 187 -21.90 11.77 4.72
C THR A 187 -20.99 12.08 5.91
N LYS A 188 -20.61 11.09 6.71
CA LYS A 188 -19.58 11.28 7.76
C LYS A 188 -18.20 11.62 7.20
N LEU A 189 -17.90 11.15 5.97
CA LEU A 189 -16.69 11.48 5.23
C LEU A 189 -16.97 12.64 4.27
N HIS A 190 -15.92 13.39 3.92
CA HIS A 190 -15.99 14.37 2.85
C HIS A 190 -16.41 13.67 1.55
N PRO A 191 -17.35 14.20 0.74
CA PRO A 191 -17.88 13.52 -0.45
C PRO A 191 -16.80 13.10 -1.44
N ALA A 192 -15.74 13.89 -1.59
CA ALA A 192 -14.64 13.60 -2.50
C ALA A 192 -13.67 12.52 -2.00
N THR A 193 -13.68 12.11 -0.71
CA THR A 193 -12.68 11.19 -0.14
C THR A 193 -12.55 9.90 -0.92
N LEU A 194 -13.67 9.24 -1.18
CA LEU A 194 -13.66 7.95 -1.89
C LEU A 194 -13.34 8.11 -3.39
N ALA A 195 -13.69 9.24 -4.00
CA ALA A 195 -13.36 9.52 -5.39
C ALA A 195 -11.85 9.77 -5.55
N PHE A 196 -11.25 10.52 -4.64
CA PHE A 196 -9.80 10.74 -4.60
C PHE A 196 -9.04 9.43 -4.35
N GLN A 197 -9.51 8.60 -3.42
CA GLN A 197 -8.97 7.26 -3.21
C GLN A 197 -9.01 6.43 -4.51
N ALA A 198 -10.16 6.42 -5.21
CA ALA A 198 -10.30 5.65 -6.45
C ALA A 198 -9.35 6.12 -7.54
N ILE A 199 -9.23 7.44 -7.73
CA ILE A 199 -8.30 8.03 -8.71
C ILE A 199 -6.85 7.71 -8.33
N ARG A 200 -6.49 7.81 -7.06
CA ARG A 200 -5.14 7.52 -6.57
C ARG A 200 -4.75 6.06 -6.79
N ILE A 201 -5.66 5.14 -6.48
CA ILE A 201 -5.46 3.70 -6.71
C ILE A 201 -5.22 3.43 -8.20
N GLU A 202 -6.04 4.02 -9.07
CA GLU A 202 -5.89 3.88 -10.53
C GLU A 202 -4.56 4.43 -11.02
N VAL A 203 -4.23 5.68 -10.64
CA VAL A 203 -2.98 6.35 -11.05
C VAL A 203 -1.76 5.54 -10.68
N ASN A 204 -1.76 4.92 -9.49
CA ASN A 204 -0.57 4.26 -8.92
C ASN A 204 -0.62 2.73 -9.00
N SER A 205 -1.67 2.14 -9.58
CA SER A 205 -1.87 0.68 -9.64
C SER A 205 -1.68 0.02 -8.27
N GLU A 206 -2.22 0.65 -7.20
CA GLU A 206 -1.90 0.28 -5.82
C GLU A 206 -2.31 -1.16 -5.48
N LEU A 207 -3.47 -1.60 -6.01
CA LEU A 207 -3.97 -2.95 -5.75
C LEU A 207 -3.21 -4.01 -6.56
N GLU A 208 -2.86 -3.71 -7.80
CA GLU A 208 -2.04 -4.59 -8.66
C GLU A 208 -0.63 -4.78 -8.07
N GLU A 209 -0.05 -3.73 -7.50
CA GLU A 209 1.23 -3.81 -6.79
C GLU A 209 1.14 -4.73 -5.58
N LEU A 210 0.09 -4.58 -4.77
CA LEU A 210 -0.15 -5.44 -3.62
C LEU A 210 -0.36 -6.91 -4.04
N GLU A 211 -1.15 -7.15 -5.07
CA GLU A 211 -1.38 -8.48 -5.62
C GLU A 211 -0.08 -9.09 -6.15
N GLY A 212 0.76 -8.30 -6.83
CA GLY A 212 2.07 -8.73 -7.31
C GLY A 212 3.02 -9.15 -6.18
N LEU A 213 3.04 -8.42 -5.05
CA LEU A 213 3.80 -8.82 -3.87
C LEU A 213 3.32 -10.15 -3.29
N LEU A 214 1.99 -10.31 -3.17
CA LEU A 214 1.39 -11.54 -2.66
C LEU A 214 1.67 -12.72 -3.61
N GLU A 215 1.67 -12.48 -4.92
CA GLU A 215 2.02 -13.48 -5.92
C GLU A 215 3.52 -13.86 -5.83
N PHE A 216 4.41 -12.92 -5.58
CA PHE A 216 5.82 -13.20 -5.28
C PHE A 216 5.93 -14.15 -4.09
N VAL A 217 5.29 -13.87 -2.96
CA VAL A 217 5.31 -14.75 -1.78
C VAL A 217 4.78 -16.15 -2.11
N LYS A 218 3.68 -16.23 -2.87
CA LYS A 218 3.07 -17.49 -3.28
C LYS A 218 3.97 -18.34 -4.18
N ASN A 219 4.63 -17.71 -5.14
CA ASN A 219 5.40 -18.40 -6.17
C ASN A 219 6.83 -18.73 -5.72
N GLN A 220 7.49 -17.80 -5.02
CA GLN A 220 8.86 -18.00 -4.53
C GLN A 220 8.89 -18.84 -3.26
N LYS A 221 7.83 -18.84 -2.46
CA LYS A 221 7.73 -19.59 -1.20
C LYS A 221 8.99 -19.39 -0.33
N PRO A 222 9.33 -18.12 -0.04
CA PRO A 222 10.53 -17.86 0.76
C PRO A 222 10.40 -18.58 2.10
N LYS A 223 11.50 -19.20 2.55
CA LYS A 223 11.47 -20.06 3.73
C LYS A 223 11.62 -19.24 5.00
N ASP A 224 10.88 -19.64 6.02
CA ASP A 224 10.91 -19.03 7.36
C ASP A 224 10.84 -17.50 7.32
N THR A 225 9.94 -16.97 6.48
CA THR A 225 9.82 -15.54 6.23
C THR A 225 8.56 -14.98 6.88
N THR A 226 8.74 -13.94 7.67
CA THR A 226 7.65 -13.15 8.26
C THR A 226 7.20 -12.08 7.28
N VAL A 227 5.94 -12.10 6.86
CA VAL A 227 5.34 -11.11 5.95
C VAL A 227 4.36 -10.24 6.74
N ALA A 228 4.67 -8.96 6.90
CA ALA A 228 3.84 -7.96 7.57
C ALA A 228 3.36 -6.91 6.56
N ILE A 229 2.04 -6.75 6.45
CA ILE A 229 1.44 -5.77 5.55
C ILE A 229 0.52 -4.85 6.34
N ILE A 230 0.77 -3.54 6.24
CA ILE A 230 -0.05 -2.47 6.82
C ILE A 230 -0.90 -1.88 5.69
N SER A 231 -2.21 -1.88 5.86
CA SER A 231 -3.21 -1.37 4.91
C SER A 231 -4.01 -0.23 5.53
N PHE A 232 -4.55 0.68 4.72
CA PHE A 232 -5.28 1.87 5.18
C PHE A 232 -6.74 1.90 4.74
N HIS A 233 -7.15 1.06 3.81
CA HIS A 233 -8.55 0.97 3.39
C HIS A 233 -9.03 -0.49 3.24
N SER A 234 -10.37 -0.63 3.09
CA SER A 234 -11.07 -1.92 3.09
C SER A 234 -10.64 -2.87 1.99
N LEU A 235 -10.33 -2.36 0.80
CA LEU A 235 -9.95 -3.18 -0.35
C LEU A 235 -8.59 -3.85 -0.12
N GLU A 236 -7.59 -3.09 0.31
CA GLU A 236 -6.27 -3.62 0.66
C GLU A 236 -6.38 -4.70 1.74
N ASP A 237 -7.03 -4.37 2.88
CA ASP A 237 -7.20 -5.32 3.99
C ASP A 237 -7.91 -6.61 3.55
N LYS A 238 -8.88 -6.51 2.63
CA LYS A 238 -9.60 -7.66 2.06
C LYS A 238 -8.69 -8.53 1.19
N ILE A 239 -7.85 -7.92 0.34
CA ILE A 239 -6.88 -8.63 -0.51
C ILE A 239 -5.89 -9.39 0.38
N VAL A 240 -5.23 -8.72 1.32
CA VAL A 240 -4.27 -9.32 2.24
C VAL A 240 -4.88 -10.45 3.06
N LYS A 241 -6.04 -10.19 3.67
CA LYS A 241 -6.78 -11.21 4.45
C LYS A 241 -7.09 -12.46 3.65
N ASN A 242 -7.57 -12.29 2.41
CA ASN A 242 -7.92 -13.41 1.56
C ASN A 242 -6.69 -14.19 1.12
N ALA A 243 -5.63 -13.51 0.70
CA ALA A 243 -4.38 -14.14 0.31
C ALA A 243 -3.76 -14.95 1.45
N PHE A 244 -3.62 -14.37 2.65
CA PHE A 244 -3.05 -15.07 3.80
C PHE A 244 -3.90 -16.27 4.24
N ARG A 245 -5.24 -16.16 4.16
CA ARG A 245 -6.13 -17.29 4.40
C ARG A 245 -5.92 -18.39 3.37
N ASP A 246 -5.77 -18.03 2.09
CA ASP A 246 -5.57 -19.01 1.01
C ASP A 246 -4.20 -19.66 1.11
N PHE A 247 -3.15 -18.92 1.45
CA PHE A 247 -1.80 -19.45 1.71
C PHE A 247 -1.74 -20.42 2.90
N SER A 248 -2.67 -20.30 3.85
CA SER A 248 -2.74 -21.19 5.02
C SER A 248 -3.56 -22.47 4.79
N LYS A 249 -4.14 -22.66 3.60
CA LYS A 249 -4.95 -23.84 3.29
C LYS A 249 -4.08 -25.07 3.00
N ASN A 250 -4.27 -26.11 3.79
CA ASN A 250 -3.67 -27.43 3.50
C ASN A 250 -4.32 -28.13 2.32
N CYS A 251 -5.63 -27.97 2.15
CA CYS A 251 -6.36 -28.56 1.03
C CYS A 251 -6.65 -27.50 -0.04
N ILE A 252 -6.25 -27.78 -1.28
CA ILE A 252 -6.44 -26.94 -2.48
C ILE A 252 -7.43 -27.56 -3.49
N CYS A 253 -8.10 -28.65 -3.13
CA CYS A 253 -9.16 -29.21 -3.95
C CYS A 253 -10.31 -28.23 -4.09
N ALA A 254 -11.08 -28.35 -5.17
CA ALA A 254 -12.32 -27.59 -5.34
C ALA A 254 -13.27 -27.85 -4.17
N THR A 255 -14.04 -26.82 -3.78
CA THR A 255 -14.91 -26.87 -2.60
C THR A 255 -16.05 -27.90 -2.74
N ASP A 256 -16.39 -28.27 -3.97
CA ASP A 256 -17.40 -29.27 -4.36
C ASP A 256 -16.81 -30.67 -4.61
N ALA A 257 -15.50 -30.85 -4.42
CA ALA A 257 -14.87 -32.13 -4.62
C ALA A 257 -15.35 -33.17 -3.60
N MET A 258 -15.94 -34.26 -4.08
CA MET A 258 -16.48 -35.36 -3.24
C MET A 258 -15.37 -36.06 -2.43
N LYS A 259 -14.14 -36.06 -2.92
CA LYS A 259 -12.98 -36.67 -2.26
C LYS A 259 -11.75 -35.78 -2.42
N CYS A 260 -11.00 -35.60 -1.34
CA CYS A 260 -9.74 -34.90 -1.39
C CYS A 260 -8.69 -35.72 -2.18
N THR A 261 -8.13 -35.12 -3.23
CA THR A 261 -7.09 -35.70 -4.09
C THR A 261 -5.72 -35.04 -3.92
N CYS A 262 -5.65 -33.90 -3.19
CA CYS A 262 -4.38 -33.26 -2.85
C CYS A 262 -3.76 -33.92 -1.59
N SER A 263 -2.45 -33.75 -1.40
CA SER A 263 -1.71 -34.32 -0.25
C SER A 263 -2.14 -33.77 1.12
N ARG A 264 -2.97 -32.70 1.14
CA ARG A 264 -3.31 -31.91 2.34
C ARG A 264 -2.10 -31.27 3.02
N ASP A 265 -1.03 -31.01 2.30
CA ASP A 265 0.17 -30.31 2.77
C ASP A 265 0.53 -29.16 1.81
N ASN A 266 -0.47 -28.40 1.41
CA ASN A 266 -0.29 -27.30 0.46
C ASN A 266 -0.18 -25.93 1.11
N ALA A 267 -0.34 -25.83 2.43
CA ALA A 267 -0.18 -24.55 3.11
C ALA A 267 1.25 -24.03 2.93
N LEU A 268 1.37 -22.77 2.53
CA LEU A 268 2.67 -22.08 2.47
C LEU A 268 3.18 -21.68 3.86
N GLY A 269 2.27 -21.58 4.82
CA GLY A 269 2.60 -21.14 6.16
C GLY A 269 1.35 -20.98 7.03
N LYS A 270 1.42 -20.09 8.00
CA LYS A 270 0.35 -19.84 8.98
C LYS A 270 0.03 -18.35 9.10
N VAL A 271 -1.25 -18.03 9.27
CA VAL A 271 -1.69 -16.68 9.65
C VAL A 271 -1.36 -16.45 11.11
N ILE A 272 -0.54 -15.46 11.40
CA ILE A 272 -0.21 -15.07 12.80
C ILE A 272 -1.32 -14.22 13.39
N THR A 273 -1.80 -13.22 12.65
CA THR A 273 -2.86 -12.31 13.10
C THR A 273 -4.23 -12.74 12.60
N LYS A 274 -5.01 -13.45 13.40
CA LYS A 274 -6.43 -13.78 13.06
C LYS A 274 -7.29 -12.52 12.91
N LYS A 275 -7.08 -11.52 13.77
CA LYS A 275 -7.63 -10.17 13.65
C LYS A 275 -6.47 -9.23 13.31
N PRO A 276 -6.69 -8.16 12.51
CA PRO A 276 -5.63 -7.22 12.23
C PRO A 276 -5.19 -6.51 13.51
N MET A 277 -3.91 -6.20 13.62
CA MET A 277 -3.41 -5.26 14.61
C MET A 277 -3.82 -3.86 14.18
N ILE A 278 -4.25 -3.04 15.13
CA ILE A 278 -4.73 -1.68 14.89
C ILE A 278 -4.02 -0.73 15.85
N PRO A 279 -3.85 0.55 15.47
CA PRO A 279 -3.16 1.51 16.31
C PRO A 279 -3.90 1.75 17.64
N THR A 280 -3.13 2.05 18.66
CA THR A 280 -3.67 2.41 19.98
C THR A 280 -4.36 3.78 19.92
N LYS A 281 -5.17 4.09 20.93
CA LYS A 281 -5.80 5.43 21.03
C LYS A 281 -4.76 6.53 21.22
N GLU A 282 -3.67 6.22 21.87
CA GLU A 282 -2.53 7.11 22.10
C GLU A 282 -1.81 7.40 20.80
N GLU A 283 -1.54 6.38 19.98
CA GLU A 283 -0.96 6.54 18.65
C GLU A 283 -1.86 7.40 17.75
N ILE A 284 -3.18 7.14 17.73
CA ILE A 284 -4.12 7.93 16.91
C ILE A 284 -4.12 9.42 17.32
N LYS A 285 -3.90 9.73 18.59
CA LYS A 285 -3.81 11.13 19.06
C LYS A 285 -2.53 11.82 18.58
N THR A 286 -1.41 11.11 18.61
CA THR A 286 -0.09 11.64 18.21
C THR A 286 0.13 11.57 16.70
N ASN A 287 -0.42 10.54 16.05
CA ASN A 287 -0.38 10.32 14.61
C ASN A 287 -1.78 10.03 14.05
N PRO A 288 -2.63 11.04 13.78
CA PRO A 288 -4.00 10.83 13.28
C PRO A 288 -4.07 10.06 11.94
N ARG A 289 -2.97 10.00 11.19
CA ARG A 289 -2.88 9.25 9.92
C ARG A 289 -2.93 7.74 10.14
N SER A 290 -2.54 7.26 11.33
CA SER A 290 -2.62 5.83 11.69
C SER A 290 -4.06 5.32 11.87
N ARG A 291 -5.04 6.20 12.07
CA ARG A 291 -6.41 5.84 12.47
C ARG A 291 -7.05 4.71 11.69
N SER A 292 -6.78 4.61 10.40
CA SER A 292 -7.38 3.61 9.51
C SER A 292 -6.46 2.40 9.26
N SER A 293 -5.25 2.41 9.79
CA SER A 293 -4.26 1.36 9.53
C SER A 293 -4.65 0.03 10.17
N LYS A 294 -4.26 -1.04 9.49
CA LYS A 294 -4.45 -2.43 9.91
C LYS A 294 -3.25 -3.24 9.48
N MET A 295 -2.54 -3.84 10.42
CA MET A 295 -1.43 -4.73 10.10
C MET A 295 -1.86 -6.19 10.16
N ARG A 296 -1.48 -6.97 9.15
CA ARG A 296 -1.63 -8.42 9.11
C ARG A 296 -0.29 -9.10 8.93
N ILE A 297 -0.12 -10.22 9.61
CA ILE A 297 1.14 -10.97 9.63
C ILE A 297 0.88 -12.41 9.20
N PHE A 298 1.74 -12.90 8.32
CA PHE A 298 1.81 -14.28 7.85
C PHE A 298 3.23 -14.80 7.99
N GLN A 299 3.39 -16.04 8.44
CA GLN A 299 4.67 -16.71 8.55
C GLN A 299 4.73 -17.85 7.56
N THR A 300 5.70 -17.86 6.67
CA THR A 300 5.95 -18.98 5.76
C THR A 300 6.55 -20.17 6.51
N LYS A 301 6.47 -21.37 5.92
CA LYS A 301 7.15 -22.56 6.45
C LYS A 301 8.67 -22.41 6.35
N ALA A 302 9.40 -23.14 7.21
CA ALA A 302 10.84 -23.28 7.16
C ALA A 302 11.34 -24.04 5.92
#